data_c13ace4fb836672120375ddef0a176d2
#
_entry.id   c13ace4fb836672120375ddef0a176d2
#
_cell.length_a   1.000
_cell.length_b   1.000
_cell.length_c   1.000
_cell.angle_alpha   90.00
_cell.angle_beta   90.00
_cell.angle_gamma   90.00
#
_symmetry.space_group_name_H-M   'P 1'
#
loop_
_entity.id
_entity.type
_entity.pdbx_description
1 polymer ?
#
loop_
_entity_poly.entity_id
_entity_poly.type
_entity_poly.pdbx_seq_one_letter_code
_entity_poly.pdbx_strand_id
1 'polypeptide(L)'
;GMGIKDQNPKVLGNFTPDFSLSLSQNFSYKNWTLSMLIHSQIGGDIFSGTNMYGNGYAGNFTESLEGRAEWYASEDARELAGVATQDWTATGGYLIEGTYAEGSSINGQDVSGQTNQTYINPFDYYERVSRWQDEIHEPFIYDASFVKLRELSVGYTVPESFYKKLKLRSLSLGVFGTNLWLIHSNVPNVDPESSLTNGNGQGYELYAYPNRRSIGMFLKISI
;
A
#
# COMPACT_ATOMS: atom_id res chain seq x y z
N GLY A 1 -15.78 21.45 6.17
CA GLY A 1 -15.47 20.04 6.39
C GLY A 1 -13.99 19.68 6.26
N MET A 2 -13.07 20.64 6.04
CA MET A 2 -11.63 20.34 5.96
C MET A 2 -11.03 20.02 7.34
N GLY A 3 -10.14 19.03 7.41
CA GLY A 3 -9.40 18.70 8.61
C GLY A 3 -8.54 19.85 9.13
N ILE A 4 -8.43 19.97 10.44
CA ILE A 4 -7.59 20.96 11.13
C ILE A 4 -6.37 20.24 11.69
N LYS A 5 -5.18 20.78 11.41
CA LYS A 5 -3.93 20.28 12.00
C LYS A 5 -3.96 20.42 13.52
N ASP A 6 -3.60 19.36 14.24
CA ASP A 6 -3.34 19.44 15.68
C ASP A 6 -2.07 20.28 15.91
N GLN A 7 -2.15 21.20 16.87
CA GLN A 7 -1.01 22.04 17.22
C GLN A 7 0.07 21.28 18.01
N ASN A 8 -0.27 20.13 18.59
CA ASN A 8 0.64 19.32 19.36
C ASN A 8 1.14 18.15 18.51
N PRO A 9 2.46 17.97 18.35
CA PRO A 9 3.02 16.81 17.67
C PRO A 9 2.59 15.52 18.36
N LYS A 10 2.18 14.52 17.57
CA LYS A 10 1.81 13.19 18.04
C LYS A 10 2.69 12.12 17.39
N VAL A 11 2.94 11.04 18.12
CA VAL A 11 3.47 9.81 17.53
C VAL A 11 2.35 9.18 16.73
N LEU A 12 2.54 9.06 15.42
CA LEU A 12 1.53 8.53 14.50
C LEU A 12 1.68 7.03 14.25
N GLY A 13 2.85 6.44 14.55
CA GLY A 13 3.08 5.04 14.32
C GLY A 13 4.40 4.53 14.86
N ASN A 14 4.60 3.23 14.76
CA ASN A 14 5.83 2.54 15.10
C ASN A 14 6.20 1.59 13.96
N PHE A 15 7.33 1.78 13.33
CA PHE A 15 7.77 0.96 12.20
C PHE A 15 8.20 -0.47 12.57
N THR A 16 8.34 -0.78 13.86
CA THR A 16 8.78 -2.10 14.31
C THR A 16 7.64 -3.10 14.21
N PRO A 17 7.78 -4.18 13.44
CA PRO A 17 6.74 -5.20 13.37
C PRO A 17 6.60 -5.92 14.71
N ASP A 18 5.39 -6.41 14.99
CA ASP A 18 5.12 -7.23 16.17
C ASP A 18 5.82 -8.57 16.06
N PHE A 19 5.78 -9.19 14.88
CA PHE A 19 6.53 -10.41 14.57
C PHE A 19 6.69 -10.65 13.07
N SER A 20 7.69 -11.46 12.73
CA SER A 20 7.90 -11.97 11.36
C SER A 20 7.83 -13.50 11.38
N LEU A 21 7.18 -14.07 10.38
CA LEU A 21 7.01 -15.52 10.22
C LEU A 21 7.47 -15.94 8.83
N SER A 22 8.21 -17.05 8.78
CA SER A 22 8.56 -17.69 7.51
C SER A 22 8.17 -19.16 7.53
N LEU A 23 7.46 -19.58 6.49
CA LEU A 23 7.07 -20.97 6.26
C LEU A 23 7.85 -21.51 5.06
N SER A 24 8.79 -22.42 5.35
CA SER A 24 9.53 -23.16 4.30
C SER A 24 8.95 -24.56 4.15
N GLN A 25 8.59 -24.94 2.92
CA GLN A 25 8.07 -26.25 2.60
C GLN A 25 8.87 -26.88 1.47
N ASN A 26 9.21 -28.16 1.62
CA ASN A 26 9.91 -28.96 0.62
C ASN A 26 9.14 -30.27 0.40
N PHE A 27 8.77 -30.49 -0.85
CA PHE A 27 8.08 -31.71 -1.27
C PHE A 27 8.95 -32.46 -2.28
N SER A 28 9.00 -33.78 -2.14
CA SER A 28 9.68 -34.65 -3.09
C SER A 28 8.75 -35.78 -3.49
N TYR A 29 8.61 -35.97 -4.79
CA TYR A 29 7.85 -37.08 -5.34
C TYR A 29 8.57 -37.68 -6.55
N LYS A 30 9.03 -38.91 -6.43
CA LYS A 30 9.87 -39.55 -7.45
C LYS A 30 11.10 -38.68 -7.77
N ASN A 31 11.17 -38.20 -8.99
CA ASN A 31 12.27 -37.39 -9.50
C ASN A 31 12.00 -35.86 -9.39
N TRP A 32 10.84 -35.47 -8.87
CA TRP A 32 10.46 -34.09 -8.75
C TRP A 32 10.69 -33.56 -7.33
N THR A 33 11.16 -32.33 -7.27
CA THR A 33 11.25 -31.56 -6.02
C THR A 33 10.55 -30.24 -6.17
N LEU A 34 9.79 -29.85 -5.16
CA LEU A 34 9.14 -28.53 -5.06
C LEU A 34 9.60 -27.92 -3.73
N SER A 35 10.16 -26.74 -3.80
CA SER A 35 10.49 -25.95 -2.62
C SER A 35 9.76 -24.62 -2.68
N MET A 36 9.19 -24.17 -1.57
CA MET A 36 8.59 -22.84 -1.47
C MET A 36 8.92 -22.20 -0.12
N LEU A 37 8.99 -20.87 -0.14
CA LEU A 37 9.16 -20.03 1.02
C LEU A 37 8.09 -18.93 1.00
N ILE A 38 7.22 -18.94 2.00
CA ILE A 38 6.27 -17.87 2.28
C ILE A 38 6.82 -17.07 3.45
N HIS A 39 6.81 -15.75 3.32
CA HIS A 39 7.21 -14.82 4.36
C HIS A 39 6.07 -13.88 4.69
N SER A 40 5.87 -13.62 5.96
CA SER A 40 4.87 -12.70 6.49
C SER A 40 5.51 -11.80 7.54
N GLN A 41 5.13 -10.55 7.52
CA GLN A 41 5.38 -9.59 8.59
C GLN A 41 4.03 -9.08 9.07
N ILE A 42 3.85 -9.00 10.38
CA ILE A 42 2.60 -8.54 11.00
C ILE A 42 2.92 -7.39 11.92
N GLY A 43 2.10 -6.34 11.83
CA GLY A 43 2.29 -5.11 12.58
C GLY A 43 3.42 -4.23 12.02
N GLY A 44 3.66 -3.14 12.73
CA GLY A 44 4.49 -2.04 12.28
C GLY A 44 3.73 -1.08 11.38
N ASP A 45 4.17 0.17 11.35
CA ASP A 45 3.57 1.21 10.54
C ASP A 45 4.56 1.72 9.49
N ILE A 46 4.05 2.13 8.35
CA ILE A 46 4.82 2.74 7.28
C ILE A 46 4.14 4.03 6.81
N PHE A 47 4.91 5.12 6.76
CA PHE A 47 4.50 6.32 6.07
C PHE A 47 4.81 6.19 4.59
N SER A 48 3.82 6.39 3.73
CA SER A 48 4.01 6.35 2.28
C SER A 48 3.89 7.74 1.65
N GLY A 49 5.04 8.35 1.40
CA GLY A 49 5.13 9.58 0.61
C GLY A 49 4.72 9.37 -0.85
N THR A 50 4.90 8.17 -1.39
CA THR A 50 4.41 7.83 -2.74
C THR A 50 2.89 7.90 -2.81
N ASN A 51 2.17 7.34 -1.82
CA ASN A 51 0.71 7.47 -1.75
C ASN A 51 0.28 8.91 -1.51
N MET A 52 0.98 9.64 -0.65
CA MET A 52 0.70 11.05 -0.38
C MET A 52 0.74 11.88 -1.67
N TYR A 53 1.85 11.83 -2.42
CA TYR A 53 1.98 12.59 -3.66
C TYR A 53 1.13 12.03 -4.79
N GLY A 54 0.99 10.71 -4.88
CA GLY A 54 0.19 10.06 -5.92
C GLY A 54 -1.29 10.41 -5.82
N ASN A 55 -1.83 10.50 -4.62
CA ASN A 55 -3.22 10.91 -4.40
C ASN A 55 -3.40 12.43 -4.55
N GLY A 56 -2.50 13.22 -3.98
CA GLY A 56 -2.63 14.67 -3.93
C GLY A 56 -2.30 15.37 -5.23
N TYR A 57 -1.02 15.43 -5.58
CA TYR A 57 -0.59 16.22 -6.73
C TYR A 57 -0.95 15.61 -8.08
N ALA A 58 -0.96 14.29 -8.17
CA ALA A 58 -1.16 13.61 -9.44
C ALA A 58 -2.60 13.07 -9.60
N GLY A 59 -3.31 12.79 -8.50
CA GLY A 59 -4.63 12.16 -8.54
C GLY A 59 -4.62 10.81 -9.27
N ASN A 60 -3.49 10.09 -9.20
CA ASN A 60 -3.23 8.92 -10.03
C ASN A 60 -3.71 7.62 -9.39
N PHE A 61 -3.97 7.62 -8.08
CA PHE A 61 -4.38 6.43 -7.36
C PHE A 61 -5.90 6.39 -7.16
N THR A 62 -6.43 5.19 -7.03
CA THR A 62 -7.88 4.95 -6.96
C THR A 62 -8.52 5.57 -5.73
N GLU A 63 -7.78 5.71 -4.63
CA GLU A 63 -8.25 6.34 -3.40
C GLU A 63 -8.69 7.78 -3.63
N SER A 64 -8.00 8.50 -4.54
CA SER A 64 -8.34 9.88 -4.89
C SER A 64 -9.64 10.04 -5.67
N LEU A 65 -10.27 8.93 -6.09
CA LEU A 65 -11.55 8.94 -6.80
C LEU A 65 -12.76 8.96 -5.87
N GLU A 66 -12.58 8.63 -4.59
CA GLU A 66 -13.67 8.61 -3.62
C GLU A 66 -14.37 9.95 -3.51
N GLY A 67 -15.70 9.94 -3.61
CA GLY A 67 -16.55 11.13 -3.56
C GLY A 67 -16.48 12.03 -4.80
N ARG A 68 -15.67 11.71 -5.81
CA ARG A 68 -15.47 12.58 -6.98
C ARG A 68 -16.70 12.64 -7.88
N ALA A 69 -17.34 11.50 -8.13
CA ALA A 69 -18.56 11.45 -8.92
C ALA A 69 -19.72 12.17 -8.23
N GLU A 70 -19.85 11.98 -6.93
CA GLU A 70 -20.86 12.62 -6.10
C GLU A 70 -20.66 14.14 -6.02
N TRP A 71 -19.41 14.60 -5.97
CA TRP A 71 -19.06 16.01 -6.02
C TRP A 71 -19.49 16.64 -7.34
N TYR A 72 -19.15 16.03 -8.48
CA TYR A 72 -19.56 16.54 -9.79
C TYR A 72 -21.08 16.57 -9.93
N ALA A 73 -21.78 15.54 -9.49
CA ALA A 73 -23.25 15.53 -9.50
C ALA A 73 -23.86 16.68 -8.65
N SER A 74 -23.21 16.98 -7.50
CA SER A 74 -23.61 18.12 -6.67
C SER A 74 -23.37 19.47 -7.37
N GLU A 75 -22.25 19.62 -8.07
CA GLU A 75 -21.92 20.83 -8.82
C GLU A 75 -22.86 21.03 -10.03
N ASP A 76 -23.16 19.96 -10.76
CA ASP A 76 -24.15 20.00 -11.85
C ASP A 76 -25.52 20.45 -11.34
N ALA A 77 -25.95 19.97 -10.18
CA ALA A 77 -27.21 20.39 -9.55
C ALA A 77 -27.18 21.86 -9.14
N ARG A 78 -26.06 22.35 -8.63
CA ARG A 78 -25.82 23.76 -8.30
C ARG A 78 -25.99 24.65 -9.53
N GLU A 79 -25.31 24.26 -10.63
CA GLU A 79 -25.36 25.03 -11.88
C GLU A 79 -26.77 25.07 -12.48
N LEU A 80 -27.48 23.95 -12.47
CA LEU A 80 -28.90 23.89 -12.91
C LEU A 80 -29.80 24.78 -12.07
N ALA A 81 -29.53 24.89 -10.78
CA ALA A 81 -30.27 25.75 -9.86
C ALA A 81 -29.91 27.25 -9.98
N GLY A 82 -28.81 27.57 -10.70
CA GLY A 82 -28.30 28.94 -10.83
C GLY A 82 -27.75 29.52 -9.52
N VAL A 83 -27.35 28.68 -8.58
CA VAL A 83 -26.82 29.09 -7.26
C VAL A 83 -25.32 29.33 -7.32
N ALA A 84 -24.86 30.43 -6.72
CA ALA A 84 -23.45 30.73 -6.62
C ALA A 84 -22.74 29.73 -5.69
N THR A 85 -21.47 29.43 -5.95
CA THR A 85 -20.69 28.42 -5.19
C THR A 85 -20.67 28.69 -3.69
N GLN A 86 -20.54 29.94 -3.27
CA GLN A 86 -20.50 30.34 -1.85
C GLN A 86 -21.85 30.16 -1.12
N ASP A 87 -22.96 30.08 -1.87
CA ASP A 87 -24.29 29.95 -1.33
C ASP A 87 -24.83 28.49 -1.44
N TRP A 88 -24.01 27.59 -1.98
CA TRP A 88 -24.35 26.19 -2.18
C TRP A 88 -23.81 25.32 -1.05
N THR A 89 -24.64 24.45 -0.52
CA THR A 89 -24.23 23.36 0.35
C THR A 89 -24.15 22.09 -0.50
N ALA A 90 -22.94 21.55 -0.67
CA ALA A 90 -22.72 20.35 -1.47
C ALA A 90 -23.56 19.17 -0.94
N THR A 91 -24.23 18.47 -1.84
CA THR A 91 -25.08 17.32 -1.53
C THR A 91 -24.35 15.98 -1.69
N GLY A 92 -23.11 16.01 -2.17
CA GLY A 92 -22.22 14.87 -2.34
C GLY A 92 -20.79 15.32 -2.51
N GLY A 93 -19.83 14.40 -2.31
CA GLY A 93 -18.41 14.67 -2.36
C GLY A 93 -17.64 13.78 -1.38
N TYR A 94 -16.44 14.20 -1.01
CA TYR A 94 -15.66 13.53 0.00
C TYR A 94 -16.12 13.95 1.41
N LEU A 95 -16.37 12.97 2.29
CA LEU A 95 -16.80 13.23 3.66
C LEU A 95 -15.71 12.76 4.61
N ILE A 96 -15.04 13.71 5.28
CA ILE A 96 -14.04 13.38 6.30
C ILE A 96 -14.76 12.92 7.56
N GLU A 97 -14.43 11.72 8.02
CA GLU A 97 -14.90 11.21 9.31
C GLU A 97 -14.34 12.05 10.47
N GLY A 98 -15.20 12.42 11.41
CA GLY A 98 -14.82 13.20 12.57
C GLY A 98 -15.92 14.13 13.07
N THR A 99 -15.53 15.08 13.91
CA THR A 99 -16.42 16.09 14.48
C THR A 99 -15.96 17.50 14.11
N TYR A 100 -16.93 18.42 14.08
CA TYR A 100 -16.58 19.83 13.92
C TYR A 100 -15.79 20.36 15.12
N ALA A 101 -14.78 21.15 14.83
CA ALA A 101 -13.97 21.80 15.85
C ALA A 101 -14.78 22.79 16.68
N GLU A 102 -14.28 23.12 17.86
CA GLU A 102 -14.85 24.18 18.71
C GLU A 102 -14.92 25.51 17.96
N GLY A 103 -16.04 26.22 18.08
CA GLY A 103 -16.30 27.48 17.39
C GLY A 103 -16.77 27.33 15.94
N SER A 104 -16.96 26.08 15.45
CA SER A 104 -17.52 25.85 14.11
C SER A 104 -19.01 26.21 14.06
N SER A 105 -19.41 26.90 12.98
CA SER A 105 -20.82 27.21 12.72
C SER A 105 -21.20 26.95 11.27
N ILE A 106 -22.41 26.48 11.03
CA ILE A 106 -23.01 26.30 9.70
C ILE A 106 -24.35 27.10 9.69
N ASN A 107 -24.50 28.00 8.74
CA ASN A 107 -25.67 28.88 8.62
C ASN A 107 -25.99 29.64 9.93
N GLY A 108 -24.92 30.03 10.66
CA GLY A 108 -25.03 30.76 11.94
C GLY A 108 -25.44 29.91 13.14
N GLN A 109 -25.55 28.58 12.97
CA GLN A 109 -25.79 27.64 14.07
C GLN A 109 -24.49 27.01 14.51
N ASP A 110 -24.23 26.96 15.83
CA ASP A 110 -23.07 26.27 16.41
C ASP A 110 -23.21 24.75 16.18
N VAL A 111 -22.19 24.17 15.55
CA VAL A 111 -22.09 22.73 15.27
C VAL A 111 -20.89 22.08 15.98
N SER A 112 -20.25 22.80 16.90
CA SER A 112 -19.07 22.34 17.64
C SER A 112 -19.32 20.97 18.26
N GLY A 113 -18.38 20.03 18.04
CA GLY A 113 -18.46 18.66 18.56
C GLY A 113 -19.48 17.74 17.91
N GLN A 114 -20.30 18.24 16.98
CA GLN A 114 -21.21 17.39 16.20
C GLN A 114 -20.45 16.64 15.12
N THR A 115 -20.96 15.47 14.70
CA THR A 115 -20.40 14.69 13.60
C THR A 115 -20.37 15.51 12.31
N ASN A 116 -19.24 15.48 11.61
CA ASN A 116 -19.09 16.15 10.33
C ASN A 116 -20.08 15.60 9.28
N GLN A 117 -20.79 16.50 8.64
CA GLN A 117 -21.73 16.19 7.55
C GLN A 117 -21.46 17.07 6.31
N THR A 118 -20.35 17.79 6.30
CA THR A 118 -20.00 18.70 5.21
C THR A 118 -19.16 17.95 4.17
N TYR A 119 -19.72 17.81 2.98
CA TYR A 119 -19.00 17.31 1.82
C TYR A 119 -18.03 18.36 1.29
N ILE A 120 -16.88 17.90 0.83
CA ILE A 120 -15.85 18.73 0.22
C ILE A 120 -15.40 18.14 -1.12
N ASN A 121 -14.77 18.98 -1.93
CA ASN A 121 -14.14 18.51 -3.15
C ASN A 121 -12.99 17.56 -2.80
N PRO A 122 -12.99 16.30 -3.28
CA PRO A 122 -11.90 15.36 -3.04
C PRO A 122 -10.53 15.88 -3.46
N PHE A 123 -10.48 16.64 -4.57
CA PHE A 123 -9.23 17.22 -5.05
C PHE A 123 -8.63 18.20 -4.02
N ASP A 124 -9.45 19.09 -3.46
CA ASP A 124 -8.99 20.07 -2.45
C ASP A 124 -8.52 19.37 -1.18
N TYR A 125 -9.18 18.27 -0.79
CA TYR A 125 -8.77 17.46 0.36
C TYR A 125 -7.38 16.84 0.13
N TYR A 126 -7.24 16.08 -0.96
CA TYR A 126 -5.98 15.39 -1.24
C TYR A 126 -4.84 16.37 -1.53
N GLU A 127 -5.09 17.48 -2.23
CA GLU A 127 -4.10 18.52 -2.42
C GLU A 127 -3.57 19.03 -1.08
N ARG A 128 -4.46 19.31 -0.13
CA ARG A 128 -4.08 19.83 1.18
C ARG A 128 -3.26 18.84 1.99
N VAL A 129 -3.75 17.60 2.15
CA VAL A 129 -3.05 16.59 2.98
C VAL A 129 -1.75 16.09 2.35
N SER A 130 -1.54 16.35 1.05
CA SER A 130 -0.29 16.02 0.34
C SER A 130 0.82 17.06 0.51
N ARG A 131 0.53 18.20 1.10
CA ARG A 131 1.53 19.25 1.30
C ARG A 131 2.34 19.00 2.56
N TRP A 132 3.66 18.90 2.43
CA TRP A 132 4.55 18.78 3.58
C TRP A 132 4.39 19.89 4.60
N GLN A 133 4.15 21.12 4.14
CA GLN A 133 3.98 22.28 4.99
C GLN A 133 2.72 22.23 5.86
N ASP A 134 1.71 21.49 5.44
CA ASP A 134 0.47 21.34 6.23
C ASP A 134 0.62 20.30 7.33
N GLU A 135 1.65 19.43 7.23
CA GLU A 135 2.05 18.43 8.25
C GLU A 135 0.88 17.54 8.72
N ILE A 136 -0.06 17.24 7.82
CA ILE A 136 -1.19 16.34 8.06
C ILE A 136 -0.86 15.00 7.38
N HIS A 137 0.00 14.19 8.01
CA HIS A 137 0.55 12.97 7.42
C HIS A 137 -0.20 11.70 7.83
N GLU A 138 -1.10 11.79 8.81
CA GLU A 138 -1.84 10.65 9.35
C GLU A 138 -2.57 9.82 8.29
N PRO A 139 -3.20 10.39 7.24
CA PRO A 139 -3.88 9.61 6.20
C PRO A 139 -2.96 8.70 5.37
N PHE A 140 -1.65 8.91 5.45
CA PHE A 140 -0.64 8.18 4.65
C PHE A 140 0.25 7.28 5.50
N ILE A 141 -0.18 7.01 6.75
CA ILE A 141 0.42 6.02 7.62
C ILE A 141 -0.44 4.75 7.56
N TYR A 142 0.18 3.66 7.17
CA TYR A 142 -0.47 2.38 6.94
C TYR A 142 0.14 1.30 7.83
N ASP A 143 -0.67 0.32 8.19
CA ASP A 143 -0.18 -0.93 8.74
C ASP A 143 0.70 -1.63 7.69
N ALA A 144 1.96 -1.89 8.03
CA ALA A 144 2.96 -2.49 7.15
C ALA A 144 2.86 -4.01 7.04
N SER A 145 1.77 -4.62 7.53
CA SER A 145 1.58 -6.07 7.46
C SER A 145 1.46 -6.57 6.03
N PHE A 146 2.14 -7.68 5.75
CA PHE A 146 2.08 -8.33 4.44
C PHE A 146 2.34 -9.82 4.51
N VAL A 147 1.98 -10.52 3.42
CA VAL A 147 2.30 -11.93 3.15
C VAL A 147 2.83 -12.05 1.73
N LYS A 148 4.03 -12.63 1.55
CA LYS A 148 4.69 -12.81 0.25
C LYS A 148 5.10 -14.25 -0.02
N LEU A 149 4.92 -14.70 -1.25
CA LEU A 149 5.64 -15.87 -1.78
C LEU A 149 7.03 -15.43 -2.21
N ARG A 150 8.01 -15.68 -1.33
CA ARG A 150 9.41 -15.27 -1.51
C ARG A 150 10.11 -16.07 -2.55
N GLU A 151 9.97 -17.40 -2.45
CA GLU A 151 10.67 -18.32 -3.31
C GLU A 151 9.76 -19.47 -3.71
N LEU A 152 9.90 -19.88 -4.94
CA LEU A 152 9.33 -21.11 -5.46
C LEU A 152 10.35 -21.73 -6.40
N SER A 153 10.63 -23.03 -6.20
CA SER A 153 11.55 -23.78 -7.04
C SER A 153 10.97 -25.14 -7.37
N VAL A 154 11.03 -25.50 -8.64
CA VAL A 154 10.67 -26.82 -9.13
C VAL A 154 11.90 -27.43 -9.79
N GLY A 155 12.33 -28.58 -9.27
CA GLY A 155 13.47 -29.34 -9.77
C GLY A 155 13.07 -30.72 -10.28
N TYR A 156 13.82 -31.22 -11.23
CA TYR A 156 13.73 -32.57 -11.74
C TYR A 156 15.09 -33.23 -11.79
N THR A 157 15.22 -34.37 -11.14
CA THR A 157 16.42 -35.21 -11.20
C THR A 157 16.28 -36.17 -12.35
N VAL A 158 17.16 -36.04 -13.33
CA VAL A 158 17.13 -36.89 -14.53
C VAL A 158 17.51 -38.34 -14.13
N PRO A 159 16.78 -39.36 -14.58
CA PRO A 159 17.10 -40.74 -14.31
C PRO A 159 18.49 -41.13 -14.85
N GLU A 160 19.21 -41.95 -14.12
CA GLU A 160 20.59 -42.38 -14.46
C GLU A 160 20.71 -42.95 -15.89
N SER A 161 19.69 -43.62 -16.37
CA SER A 161 19.66 -44.20 -17.73
C SER A 161 19.96 -43.21 -18.85
N PHE A 162 19.68 -41.92 -18.63
CA PHE A 162 19.88 -40.88 -19.65
C PHE A 162 21.34 -40.34 -19.64
N TYR A 163 22.01 -40.33 -18.50
CA TYR A 163 23.35 -39.72 -18.41
C TYR A 163 24.48 -40.70 -18.06
N LYS A 164 24.21 -41.98 -17.83
CA LYS A 164 25.21 -43.02 -17.50
C LYS A 164 26.39 -43.07 -18.47
N LYS A 165 26.13 -42.87 -19.76
CA LYS A 165 27.18 -42.86 -20.80
C LYS A 165 28.12 -41.64 -20.67
N LEU A 166 27.70 -40.57 -20.02
CA LEU A 166 28.49 -39.35 -19.82
C LEU A 166 29.40 -39.41 -18.57
N LYS A 167 29.40 -40.52 -17.84
CA LYS A 167 30.15 -40.71 -16.58
C LYS A 167 29.80 -39.68 -15.49
N LEU A 168 28.60 -39.19 -15.50
CA LEU A 168 28.09 -38.29 -14.49
C LEU A 168 27.51 -39.08 -13.31
N ARG A 169 27.61 -38.53 -12.11
CA ARG A 169 26.99 -39.09 -10.89
C ARG A 169 25.55 -38.65 -10.71
N SER A 170 25.28 -37.39 -11.06
CA SER A 170 23.94 -36.88 -11.01
C SER A 170 23.71 -35.75 -12.01
N LEU A 171 22.46 -35.60 -12.46
CA LEU A 171 22.05 -34.54 -13.33
C LEU A 171 20.64 -34.06 -12.86
N SER A 172 20.53 -32.79 -12.51
CA SER A 172 19.25 -32.19 -12.15
C SER A 172 19.09 -30.85 -12.83
N LEU A 173 17.88 -30.54 -13.23
CA LEU A 173 17.53 -29.26 -13.82
C LEU A 173 16.24 -28.73 -13.16
N GLY A 174 16.03 -27.45 -13.24
CA GLY A 174 14.83 -26.88 -12.68
C GLY A 174 14.68 -25.38 -12.95
N VAL A 175 13.57 -24.85 -12.48
CA VAL A 175 13.23 -23.44 -12.53
C VAL A 175 13.04 -22.94 -11.12
N PHE A 176 13.36 -21.67 -10.91
CA PHE A 176 13.08 -20.99 -9.64
C PHE A 176 12.61 -19.58 -9.89
N GLY A 177 11.92 -19.05 -8.93
CA GLY A 177 11.53 -17.65 -8.92
C GLY A 177 11.60 -17.06 -7.52
N THR A 178 11.90 -15.77 -7.45
CA THR A 178 11.94 -15.02 -6.19
C THR A 178 11.02 -13.81 -6.25
N ASN A 179 10.45 -13.43 -5.10
CA ASN A 179 9.47 -12.35 -4.96
C ASN A 179 8.31 -12.49 -5.94
N LEU A 180 7.76 -13.71 -6.06
CA LEU A 180 6.81 -14.05 -7.13
C LEU A 180 5.44 -13.43 -6.93
N TRP A 181 4.99 -13.32 -5.70
CA TRP A 181 3.64 -12.87 -5.41
C TRP A 181 3.54 -12.19 -4.06
N LEU A 182 3.00 -10.97 -4.06
CA LEU A 182 2.48 -10.30 -2.87
C LEU A 182 1.06 -10.82 -2.66
N ILE A 183 0.90 -11.78 -1.73
CA ILE A 183 -0.37 -12.45 -1.48
C ILE A 183 -1.33 -11.50 -0.77
N HIS A 184 -0.81 -10.73 0.19
CA HIS A 184 -1.56 -9.75 0.96
C HIS A 184 -0.67 -8.57 1.33
N SER A 185 -1.24 -7.37 1.36
CA SER A 185 -0.62 -6.15 1.87
C SER A 185 -1.70 -5.20 2.37
N ASN A 186 -1.49 -4.56 3.50
CA ASN A 186 -2.34 -3.47 3.99
C ASN A 186 -1.90 -2.11 3.42
N VAL A 187 -0.69 -2.03 2.86
CA VAL A 187 -0.22 -0.80 2.19
C VAL A 187 -0.66 -0.83 0.73
N PRO A 188 -1.43 0.16 0.28
CA PRO A 188 -1.82 0.25 -1.13
C PRO A 188 -0.66 0.77 -1.99
N ASN A 189 -0.70 0.46 -3.29
CA ASN A 189 0.10 1.05 -4.36
C ASN A 189 1.62 0.87 -4.29
N VAL A 190 2.21 0.54 -3.14
CA VAL A 190 3.65 0.38 -2.94
C VAL A 190 4.00 -0.99 -2.38
N ASP A 191 5.25 -1.39 -2.49
CA ASP A 191 5.74 -2.60 -1.82
C ASP A 191 5.89 -2.31 -0.31
N PRO A 192 5.24 -3.07 0.59
CA PRO A 192 5.27 -2.82 2.04
C PRO A 192 6.67 -2.96 2.66
N GLU A 193 7.64 -3.53 1.96
CA GLU A 193 9.04 -3.61 2.39
C GLU A 193 9.90 -2.48 1.84
N SER A 194 9.31 -1.58 1.06
CA SER A 194 10.03 -0.40 0.57
C SER A 194 10.37 0.51 1.74
N SER A 195 11.61 0.96 1.79
CA SER A 195 12.09 1.90 2.80
C SER A 195 13.16 2.79 2.21
N LEU A 196 13.20 4.04 2.63
CA LEU A 196 14.25 4.99 2.23
C LEU A 196 15.64 4.53 2.67
N THR A 197 15.75 3.98 3.87
CA THR A 197 17.03 3.52 4.43
C THR A 197 16.81 2.33 5.36
N ASN A 198 17.92 1.64 5.67
CA ASN A 198 17.96 0.60 6.71
C ASN A 198 18.35 1.15 8.10
N GLY A 199 18.43 2.47 8.23
CA GLY A 199 18.76 3.18 9.47
C GLY A 199 17.53 3.82 10.11
N ASN A 200 17.69 5.02 10.67
CA ASN A 200 16.61 5.75 11.36
C ASN A 200 15.45 6.21 10.45
N GLY A 201 15.57 6.05 9.13
CA GLY A 201 14.51 6.31 8.18
C GLY A 201 13.68 5.06 7.82
N GLN A 202 13.79 3.98 8.58
CA GLN A 202 12.88 2.84 8.46
C GLN A 202 11.45 3.30 8.73
N GLY A 203 10.49 2.67 8.03
CA GLY A 203 9.09 3.10 8.11
C GLY A 203 8.74 4.31 7.25
N TYR A 204 9.70 4.87 6.52
CA TYR A 204 9.45 5.90 5.50
C TYR A 204 9.65 5.31 4.09
N GLU A 205 8.62 5.38 3.28
CA GLU A 205 8.66 5.06 1.86
C GLU A 205 8.42 6.34 1.06
N LEU A 206 9.28 6.61 0.07
CA LEU A 206 9.16 7.75 -0.84
C LEU A 206 9.76 7.37 -2.19
N TYR A 207 8.91 7.09 -3.20
CA TYR A 207 9.31 6.72 -4.56
C TYR A 207 10.32 5.57 -4.63
N ALA A 208 10.26 4.67 -3.64
CA ALA A 208 11.15 3.52 -3.60
C ALA A 208 10.79 2.52 -4.70
N TYR A 209 11.83 1.91 -5.29
CA TYR A 209 11.61 0.85 -6.26
C TYR A 209 11.06 -0.40 -5.56
N PRO A 210 10.01 -1.03 -6.10
CA PRO A 210 9.51 -2.29 -5.55
C PRO A 210 10.55 -3.40 -5.70
N ASN A 211 10.48 -4.38 -4.83
CA ASN A 211 11.32 -5.57 -4.91
C ASN A 211 11.15 -6.28 -6.26
N ARG A 212 12.28 -6.62 -6.90
CA ARG A 212 12.27 -7.25 -8.22
C ARG A 212 11.77 -8.68 -8.15
N ARG A 213 10.88 -9.03 -9.05
CA ARG A 213 10.57 -10.42 -9.36
C ARG A 213 11.66 -10.98 -10.26
N SER A 214 12.24 -12.12 -9.87
CA SER A 214 13.25 -12.82 -10.67
C SER A 214 12.80 -14.23 -10.98
N ILE A 215 13.05 -14.68 -12.21
CA ILE A 215 12.78 -16.04 -12.66
C ILE A 215 14.06 -16.54 -13.32
N GLY A 216 14.48 -17.73 -12.96
CA GLY A 216 15.69 -18.33 -13.48
C GLY A 216 15.56 -19.84 -13.66
N MET A 217 16.57 -20.42 -14.27
CA MET A 217 16.74 -21.88 -14.42
C MET A 217 18.07 -22.30 -13.79
N PHE A 218 18.13 -23.52 -13.34
CA PHE A 218 19.36 -24.12 -12.87
C PHE A 218 19.63 -25.48 -13.51
N LEU A 219 20.89 -25.79 -13.68
CA LEU A 219 21.38 -27.09 -14.08
C LEU A 219 22.48 -27.50 -13.07
N LYS A 220 22.26 -28.61 -12.38
CA LYS A 220 23.25 -29.17 -11.43
C LYS A 220 23.82 -30.46 -12.01
N ILE A 221 25.11 -30.51 -12.16
CA ILE A 221 25.89 -31.66 -12.67
C ILE A 221 26.88 -32.06 -11.61
N SER A 222 26.91 -33.37 -11.30
CA SER A 222 28.00 -33.98 -10.46
C SER A 222 28.75 -34.98 -11.28
N ILE A 223 30.08 -34.91 -11.27
CA ILE A 223 31.01 -35.77 -11.99
C ILE A 223 31.63 -36.80 -11.03
#